data_c84b0121632611f2e464ab324b524f9d
#
_entry.id   c84b0121632611f2e464ab324b524f9d
#
_cell.length_a   1.000
_cell.length_b   1.000
_cell.length_c   1.000
_cell.angle_alpha   90.00
_cell.angle_beta   90.00
_cell.angle_gamma   90.00
#
_symmetry.space_group_name_H-M   'P 1'
#
loop_
_entity.id
_entity.type
_entity.pdbx_description
1 polymer ?
#
loop_
_entity_poly.entity_id
_entity_poly.type
_entity_poly.pdbx_seq_one_letter_code
_entity_poly.pdbx_strand_id
1 'polypeptide(L)'
;IVVGLLAEGSPWYQRIPFRLMFPKVRKIMRKHMKIDADTAAQSKQRVEAALQRISDAVQQQPFLAGDRFSRADLTAAALLAPLFMPPQYGLKWPASLPEPLKSDVARYRDQLAWAEALYRDYR
;
A
#
# COMPACT_ATOMS: atom_id res chain seq x y z
N ILE A 1 -10.72 -9.38 -0.17
CA ILE A 1 -9.26 -9.21 0.01
C ILE A 1 -8.94 -8.82 1.44
N VAL A 2 -9.44 -7.68 1.95
CA VAL A 2 -9.13 -7.17 3.30
C VAL A 2 -9.46 -8.16 4.41
N VAL A 3 -10.64 -8.82 4.36
CA VAL A 3 -11.05 -9.83 5.35
C VAL A 3 -10.11 -11.04 5.35
N GLY A 4 -9.65 -11.48 4.20
CA GLY A 4 -8.70 -12.58 4.07
C GLY A 4 -7.34 -12.25 4.70
N LEU A 5 -6.81 -11.07 4.42
CA LEU A 5 -5.54 -10.60 4.97
C LEU A 5 -5.58 -10.41 6.49
N LEU A 6 -6.67 -9.81 7.00
CA LEU A 6 -6.83 -9.58 8.45
C LEU A 6 -7.12 -10.85 9.25
N ALA A 7 -7.67 -11.88 8.60
CA ALA A 7 -7.94 -13.17 9.23
C ALA A 7 -6.80 -14.18 9.05
N GLU A 8 -5.70 -13.81 8.37
CA GLU A 8 -4.55 -14.68 8.21
C GLU A 8 -3.86 -14.91 9.56
N GLY A 9 -3.63 -16.19 9.90
CA GLY A 9 -3.10 -16.57 11.22
C GLY A 9 -4.14 -16.76 12.32
N SER A 10 -5.41 -16.39 12.11
CA SER A 10 -6.46 -16.60 13.11
C SER A 10 -7.05 -18.00 13.02
N PRO A 11 -7.39 -18.67 14.18
CA PRO A 11 -8.09 -19.95 14.20
C PRO A 11 -9.42 -19.87 13.44
N TRP A 12 -9.83 -21.00 12.85
CA TRP A 12 -11.04 -21.05 12.00
C TRP A 12 -12.33 -20.60 12.71
N TYR A 13 -12.45 -20.84 14.01
CA TYR A 13 -13.61 -20.46 14.81
C TYR A 13 -13.71 -18.92 15.02
N GLN A 14 -12.60 -18.17 14.90
CA GLN A 14 -12.60 -16.71 14.97
C GLN A 14 -12.94 -16.08 13.61
N ARG A 15 -12.73 -16.80 12.51
CA ARG A 15 -13.00 -16.29 11.15
C ARG A 15 -14.50 -16.16 10.88
N ILE A 16 -15.32 -17.01 11.47
CA ILE A 16 -16.78 -16.98 11.25
C ILE A 16 -17.41 -15.72 11.87
N PRO A 17 -17.27 -15.43 13.19
CA PRO A 17 -17.81 -14.21 13.78
C PRO A 17 -17.20 -12.93 13.17
N PHE A 18 -15.91 -12.93 12.83
CA PHE A 18 -15.27 -11.81 12.16
C PHE A 18 -15.92 -11.52 10.80
N ARG A 19 -16.20 -12.57 10.03
CA ARG A 19 -16.85 -12.45 8.71
C ARG A 19 -18.28 -11.92 8.82
N LEU A 20 -19.01 -12.30 9.86
CA LEU A 20 -20.38 -11.83 10.13
C LEU A 20 -20.40 -10.38 10.65
N MET A 21 -19.41 -9.99 11.46
CA MET A 21 -19.30 -8.63 11.99
C MET A 21 -18.73 -7.63 10.96
N PHE A 22 -17.95 -8.10 10.00
CA PHE A 22 -17.24 -7.25 9.05
C PHE A 22 -18.12 -6.23 8.31
N PRO A 23 -19.35 -6.56 7.87
CA PRO A 23 -20.23 -5.58 7.23
C PRO A 23 -20.58 -4.39 8.15
N LYS A 24 -20.78 -4.65 9.46
CA LYS A 24 -21.03 -3.60 10.45
C LYS A 24 -19.80 -2.74 10.67
N VAL A 25 -18.65 -3.38 10.87
CA VAL A 25 -17.35 -2.69 11.03
C VAL A 25 -17.05 -1.84 9.78
N ARG A 26 -17.24 -2.38 8.59
CA ARG A 26 -17.07 -1.65 7.33
C ARG A 26 -17.98 -0.42 7.24
N LYS A 27 -19.24 -0.53 7.66
CA LYS A 27 -20.20 0.59 7.67
C LYS A 27 -19.77 1.69 8.63
N ILE A 28 -19.32 1.31 9.84
CA ILE A 28 -18.81 2.22 10.85
C ILE A 28 -17.55 2.92 10.36
N MET A 29 -16.58 2.17 9.84
CA MET A 29 -15.34 2.73 9.29
C MET A 29 -15.61 3.70 8.14
N ARG A 30 -16.50 3.35 7.21
CA ARG A 30 -16.89 4.26 6.12
C ARG A 30 -17.43 5.58 6.65
N LYS A 31 -18.27 5.53 7.68
CA LYS A 31 -18.86 6.73 8.30
C LYS A 31 -17.81 7.58 9.03
N HIS A 32 -16.95 6.94 9.83
CA HIS A 32 -15.95 7.65 10.62
C HIS A 32 -14.79 8.17 9.78
N MET A 33 -14.35 7.42 8.79
CA MET A 33 -13.25 7.82 7.90
C MET A 33 -13.72 8.65 6.71
N LYS A 34 -15.01 8.97 6.62
CA LYS A 34 -15.60 9.72 5.48
C LYS A 34 -15.14 9.15 4.12
N ILE A 35 -15.23 7.82 4.00
CA ILE A 35 -14.85 7.14 2.75
C ILE A 35 -16.01 7.30 1.76
N ASP A 36 -15.95 8.35 0.98
CA ASP A 36 -16.82 8.66 -0.16
C ASP A 36 -16.00 8.83 -1.45
N ALA A 37 -16.68 9.05 -2.56
CA ALA A 37 -16.01 9.18 -3.85
C ALA A 37 -15.10 10.42 -3.91
N ASP A 38 -15.50 11.52 -3.25
CA ASP A 38 -14.75 12.77 -3.27
C ASP A 38 -13.47 12.66 -2.43
N THR A 39 -13.55 12.07 -1.24
CA THR A 39 -12.38 11.83 -0.40
C THR A 39 -11.44 10.80 -1.01
N ALA A 40 -11.97 9.81 -1.73
CA ALA A 40 -11.15 8.85 -2.47
C ALA A 40 -10.39 9.54 -3.62
N ALA A 41 -11.04 10.42 -4.38
CA ALA A 41 -10.40 11.19 -5.44
C ALA A 41 -9.30 12.13 -4.89
N GLN A 42 -9.57 12.84 -3.79
CA GLN A 42 -8.56 13.67 -3.13
C GLN A 42 -7.37 12.85 -2.61
N SER A 43 -7.65 11.68 -2.02
CA SER A 43 -6.59 10.79 -1.53
C SER A 43 -5.73 10.27 -2.68
N LYS A 44 -6.34 9.94 -3.82
CA LYS A 44 -5.61 9.54 -5.03
C LYS A 44 -4.68 10.66 -5.50
N GLN A 45 -5.17 11.89 -5.60
CA GLN A 45 -4.34 13.04 -5.98
C GLN A 45 -3.15 13.24 -5.02
N ARG A 46 -3.36 13.06 -3.71
CA ARG A 46 -2.29 13.17 -2.70
C ARG A 46 -1.24 12.07 -2.87
N VAL A 47 -1.67 10.85 -3.17
CA VAL A 47 -0.76 9.73 -3.44
C VAL A 47 0.04 10.01 -4.71
N GLU A 48 -0.60 10.47 -5.79
CA GLU A 48 0.06 10.83 -7.04
C GLU A 48 1.10 11.94 -6.82
N ALA A 49 0.74 12.99 -6.08
CA ALA A 49 1.66 14.07 -5.75
C ALA A 49 2.84 13.60 -4.88
N ALA A 50 2.61 12.67 -3.95
CA ALA A 50 3.66 12.10 -3.12
C ALA A 50 4.61 11.22 -3.95
N LEU A 51 4.09 10.38 -4.84
CA LEU A 51 4.88 9.57 -5.75
C LEU A 51 5.74 10.43 -6.67
N GLN A 52 5.19 11.53 -7.18
CA GLN A 52 5.95 12.47 -8.01
C GLN A 52 7.10 13.10 -7.22
N ARG A 53 6.86 13.56 -6.00
CA ARG A 53 7.93 14.13 -5.14
C ARG A 53 9.02 13.11 -4.83
N ILE A 54 8.66 11.86 -4.57
CA ILE A 54 9.62 10.78 -4.34
C ILE A 54 10.43 10.55 -5.62
N SER A 55 9.77 10.46 -6.77
CA SER A 55 10.43 10.28 -8.06
C SER A 55 11.41 11.39 -8.37
N ASP A 56 11.02 12.65 -8.17
CA ASP A 56 11.87 13.81 -8.39
C ASP A 56 13.10 13.80 -7.46
N ALA A 57 12.90 13.43 -6.19
CA ALA A 57 13.98 13.34 -5.22
C ALA A 57 15.02 12.28 -5.59
N VAL A 58 14.56 11.07 -5.96
CA VAL A 58 15.47 9.95 -6.27
C VAL A 58 16.12 10.05 -7.66
N GLN A 59 15.66 10.97 -8.53
CA GLN A 59 16.37 11.32 -9.75
C GLN A 59 17.60 12.22 -9.49
N GLN A 60 17.58 12.97 -8.40
CA GLN A 60 18.65 13.91 -8.04
C GLN A 60 19.67 13.27 -7.10
N GLN A 61 19.27 12.28 -6.32
CA GLN A 61 20.11 11.64 -5.31
C GLN A 61 19.67 10.17 -5.12
N PRO A 62 20.59 9.28 -4.67
CA PRO A 62 20.28 7.85 -4.59
C PRO A 62 19.22 7.47 -3.56
N PHE A 63 19.04 8.30 -2.52
CA PHE A 63 18.06 8.08 -1.45
C PHE A 63 17.31 9.37 -1.10
N LEU A 64 16.16 9.26 -0.44
CA LEU A 64 15.29 10.42 -0.14
C LEU A 64 15.97 11.49 0.73
N ALA A 65 16.91 11.10 1.59
CA ALA A 65 17.61 11.99 2.49
C ALA A 65 19.09 12.24 2.11
N GLY A 66 19.50 11.93 0.87
CA GLY A 66 20.84 12.16 0.38
C GLY A 66 21.53 10.94 -0.20
N ASP A 67 22.76 10.68 0.20
CA ASP A 67 23.65 9.65 -0.34
C ASP A 67 23.59 8.31 0.39
N ARG A 68 22.85 8.21 1.49
CA ARG A 68 22.76 7.03 2.35
C ARG A 68 21.32 6.60 2.58
N PHE A 69 21.12 5.27 2.67
CA PHE A 69 19.85 4.69 3.09
C PHE A 69 19.44 5.21 4.48
N SER A 70 18.21 5.67 4.60
CA SER A 70 17.68 6.34 5.78
C SER A 70 16.30 5.80 6.20
N ARG A 71 15.81 6.28 7.34
CA ARG A 71 14.44 5.98 7.80
C ARG A 71 13.38 6.49 6.83
N ALA A 72 13.66 7.58 6.09
CA ALA A 72 12.74 8.11 5.09
C ALA A 72 12.51 7.10 3.98
N ASP A 73 13.59 6.48 3.47
CA ASP A 73 13.55 5.44 2.44
C ASP A 73 12.80 4.20 2.93
N LEU A 74 13.14 3.73 4.14
CA LEU A 74 12.47 2.59 4.76
C LEU A 74 10.96 2.83 4.91
N THR A 75 10.57 4.00 5.41
CA THR A 75 9.17 4.35 5.64
C THR A 75 8.41 4.48 4.33
N ALA A 76 8.97 5.17 3.35
CA ALA A 76 8.35 5.34 2.04
C ALA A 76 8.17 3.99 1.34
N ALA A 77 9.20 3.15 1.30
CA ALA A 77 9.12 1.82 0.71
C ALA A 77 8.11 0.92 1.42
N ALA A 78 8.05 0.95 2.77
CA ALA A 78 7.09 0.17 3.54
C ALA A 78 5.65 0.60 3.30
N LEU A 79 5.37 1.90 3.20
CA LEU A 79 4.03 2.43 2.90
C LEU A 79 3.59 2.14 1.46
N LEU A 80 4.53 2.10 0.53
CA LEU A 80 4.25 1.80 -0.89
C LEU A 80 4.19 0.29 -1.18
N ALA A 81 4.69 -0.56 -0.28
CA ALA A 81 4.74 -2.02 -0.47
C ALA A 81 3.41 -2.66 -0.92
N PRO A 82 2.22 -2.26 -0.39
CA PRO A 82 0.96 -2.82 -0.87
C PRO A 82 0.67 -2.57 -2.36
N LEU A 83 1.31 -1.60 -2.98
CA LEU A 83 1.12 -1.28 -4.40
C LEU A 83 1.92 -2.21 -5.32
N PHE A 84 3.12 -2.62 -4.93
CA PHE A 84 3.98 -3.51 -5.74
C PHE A 84 4.13 -4.92 -5.16
N MET A 85 3.53 -5.18 -3.98
CA MET A 85 3.40 -6.51 -3.36
C MET A 85 4.73 -7.30 -3.32
N PRO A 86 5.78 -6.79 -2.66
CA PRO A 86 7.07 -7.45 -2.65
C PRO A 86 7.01 -8.80 -1.93
N PRO A 87 7.66 -9.86 -2.45
CA PRO A 87 7.65 -11.18 -1.83
C PRO A 87 8.28 -11.20 -0.43
N GLN A 88 9.15 -10.23 -0.15
CA GLN A 88 9.84 -10.10 1.13
C GLN A 88 8.97 -9.49 2.25
N TYR A 89 7.76 -9.05 1.97
CA TYR A 89 6.90 -8.36 2.95
C TYR A 89 6.37 -9.27 4.07
N GLY A 90 6.39 -10.58 3.87
CA GLY A 90 5.94 -11.57 4.87
C GLY A 90 4.43 -11.80 4.94
N LEU A 91 3.65 -11.12 4.12
CA LEU A 91 2.22 -11.38 3.93
C LEU A 91 1.99 -12.14 2.62
N LYS A 92 0.96 -12.99 2.61
CA LYS A 92 0.48 -13.60 1.37
C LYS A 92 -0.34 -12.59 0.59
N TRP A 93 0.26 -12.05 -0.44
CA TRP A 93 -0.41 -11.12 -1.32
C TRP A 93 -1.54 -11.80 -2.11
N PRO A 94 -2.63 -11.07 -2.44
CA PRO A 94 -3.64 -11.60 -3.35
C PRO A 94 -3.04 -11.82 -4.74
N ALA A 95 -3.57 -12.81 -5.47
CA ALA A 95 -3.09 -13.13 -6.81
C ALA A 95 -3.19 -11.98 -7.81
N SER A 96 -4.14 -11.06 -7.59
CA SER A 96 -4.30 -9.84 -8.39
C SER A 96 -4.93 -8.72 -7.59
N LEU A 97 -4.62 -7.48 -7.94
CA LEU A 97 -5.30 -6.31 -7.42
C LEU A 97 -6.65 -6.12 -8.12
N PRO A 98 -7.69 -5.68 -7.40
CA PRO A 98 -8.98 -5.32 -8.01
C PRO A 98 -8.86 -4.02 -8.81
N GLU A 99 -9.70 -3.87 -9.84
CA GLU A 99 -9.89 -2.59 -10.50
C GLU A 99 -10.64 -1.59 -9.57
N PRO A 100 -10.37 -0.27 -9.64
CA PRO A 100 -9.43 0.40 -10.56
C PRO A 100 -7.96 0.42 -10.09
N LEU A 101 -7.66 -0.15 -8.91
CA LEU A 101 -6.33 -0.09 -8.30
C LEU A 101 -5.25 -0.74 -9.18
N LYS A 102 -5.59 -1.84 -9.86
CA LYS A 102 -4.68 -2.52 -10.78
C LYS A 102 -4.20 -1.60 -11.90
N SER A 103 -5.13 -0.87 -12.52
CA SER A 103 -4.83 0.08 -13.59
C SER A 103 -4.02 1.27 -13.10
N ASP A 104 -4.32 1.77 -11.89
CA ASP A 104 -3.59 2.87 -11.26
C ASP A 104 -2.14 2.46 -10.93
N VAL A 105 -1.95 1.29 -10.35
CA VAL A 105 -0.61 0.75 -10.03
C VAL A 105 0.22 0.55 -11.30
N ALA A 106 -0.39 0.08 -12.40
CA ALA A 106 0.31 -0.06 -13.68
C ALA A 106 0.85 1.29 -14.19
N ARG A 107 0.14 2.39 -13.97
CA ARG A 107 0.62 3.74 -14.31
C ARG A 107 1.76 4.24 -13.42
N TYR A 108 1.82 3.78 -12.17
CA TYR A 108 2.86 4.20 -11.22
C TYR A 108 4.10 3.30 -11.24
N ARG A 109 4.15 2.31 -12.11
CA ARG A 109 5.20 1.28 -12.10
C ARG A 109 6.61 1.85 -12.13
N ASP A 110 6.85 2.84 -12.98
CA ASP A 110 8.17 3.46 -13.09
C ASP A 110 8.57 4.20 -11.80
N GLN A 111 7.61 4.86 -11.16
CA GLN A 111 7.81 5.56 -9.88
C GLN A 111 7.98 4.60 -8.69
N LEU A 112 7.42 3.39 -8.78
CA LEU A 112 7.55 2.36 -7.76
C LEU A 112 8.84 1.54 -7.88
N ALA A 113 9.51 1.56 -9.02
CA ALA A 113 10.73 0.78 -9.29
C ALA A 113 11.84 1.04 -8.26
N TRP A 114 11.97 2.27 -7.79
CA TRP A 114 12.90 2.65 -6.73
C TRP A 114 12.58 1.91 -5.41
N ALA A 115 11.31 1.88 -5.00
CA ALA A 115 10.89 1.19 -3.78
C ALA A 115 11.06 -0.33 -3.91
N GLU A 116 10.80 -0.91 -5.07
CA GLU A 116 11.06 -2.32 -5.36
C GLU A 116 12.55 -2.65 -5.22
N ALA A 117 13.43 -1.79 -5.73
CA ALA A 117 14.88 -1.93 -5.60
C ALA A 117 15.32 -1.93 -4.13
N LEU A 118 14.76 -1.04 -3.30
CA LEU A 118 15.04 -1.02 -1.86
C LEU A 118 14.64 -2.33 -1.16
N TYR A 119 13.49 -2.91 -1.52
CA TYR A 119 13.07 -4.20 -0.98
C TYR A 119 13.97 -5.34 -1.40
N ARG A 120 14.50 -5.34 -2.61
CA ARG A 120 15.42 -6.34 -3.10
C ARG A 120 16.78 -6.25 -2.42
N ASP A 121 17.28 -5.02 -2.22
CA ASP A 121 18.68 -4.77 -1.85
C ASP A 121 18.88 -4.67 -0.32
N TYR A 122 17.82 -4.34 0.46
CA TYR A 122 17.90 -4.11 1.90
C TYR A 122 16.97 -4.99 2.76
N ARG A 123 16.32 -6.02 2.17
CA ARG A 123 15.41 -6.88 2.92
C ARG A 123 15.60 -8.39 2.71
#